data_52158c92f4d625553ab2a37965d2b587
#
_entry.id   52158c92f4d625553ab2a37965d2b587
#
_cell.length_a   1.000
_cell.length_b   1.000
_cell.length_c   1.000
_cell.angle_alpha   90.00
_cell.angle_beta   90.00
_cell.angle_gamma   90.00
#
_symmetry.space_group_name_H-M   'P 1'
#
loop_
_entity.id
_entity.type
_entity.pdbx_description
1 polymer ?
#
loop_
_entity_poly.entity_id
_entity_poly.type
_entity_poly.pdbx_seq_one_letter_code
_entity_poly.pdbx_strand_id
1 'polypeptide(L)' 'MKKTYLLEGLDCANCAAEVEKNVAKLDGVNSASVNFLTLKMVLDVEEEGFDETYKKIAKTVKKTEPDVVIKEL' A
#
# COMPACT_ATOMS: atom_id res chain seq x y z
N MET A 1 -12.62 -6.78 -1.91
CA MET A 1 -12.55 -6.32 -0.49
C MET A 1 -11.70 -5.06 -0.42
N LYS A 2 -12.21 -4.01 0.17
CA LYS A 2 -11.47 -2.76 0.32
C LYS A 2 -10.81 -2.68 1.69
N LYS A 3 -9.55 -2.27 1.69
CA LYS A 3 -8.78 -2.07 2.91
C LYS A 3 -8.14 -0.70 2.89
N THR A 4 -8.08 -0.06 4.04
CA THR A 4 -7.44 1.25 4.19
C THR A 4 -6.33 1.15 5.22
N TYR A 5 -5.17 1.69 4.86
CA TYR A 5 -4.01 1.69 5.74
C TYR A 5 -3.43 3.10 5.82
N LEU A 6 -2.81 3.41 6.94
CA LEU A 6 -2.05 4.65 7.11
C LEU A 6 -0.58 4.36 6.82
N LEU A 7 0.01 5.15 5.94
CA LEU A 7 1.44 5.05 5.64
C LEU A 7 2.18 6.12 6.44
N GLU A 8 2.53 5.77 7.66
CA GLU A 8 3.20 6.70 8.57
C GLU A 8 4.65 6.89 8.16
N GLY A 9 5.09 8.14 8.11
CA GLY A 9 6.46 8.46 7.71
C GLY A 9 6.63 8.76 6.23
N LEU A 10 5.56 8.68 5.45
CA LEU A 10 5.60 9.01 4.02
C LEU A 10 5.70 10.54 3.87
N ASP A 11 6.79 11.02 3.30
CA ASP A 11 7.09 12.45 3.25
C ASP A 11 7.35 12.99 1.84
N CYS A 12 7.05 12.21 0.82
CA CYS A 12 7.37 12.55 -0.56
C CYS A 12 6.22 12.16 -1.48
N ALA A 13 5.74 13.11 -2.28
CA ALA A 13 4.64 12.84 -3.22
C ALA A 13 5.05 11.83 -4.30
N ASN A 14 6.29 11.90 -4.77
CA ASN A 14 6.80 10.93 -5.73
C ASN A 14 6.88 9.53 -5.13
N CYS A 15 7.23 9.45 -3.85
CA CYS A 15 7.28 8.18 -3.13
C CYS A 15 5.88 7.58 -3.01
N ALA A 16 4.87 8.42 -2.75
CA ALA A 16 3.48 7.96 -2.71
C ALA A 16 3.06 7.37 -4.05
N ALA A 17 3.40 8.03 -5.15
CA ALA A 17 3.10 7.54 -6.49
C ALA A 17 3.81 6.22 -6.79
N GLU A 18 5.06 6.08 -6.36
CA GLU A 18 5.82 4.84 -6.52
C GLU A 18 5.20 3.68 -5.75
N VAL A 19 4.81 3.93 -4.51
CA VAL A 19 4.15 2.92 -3.69
C VAL A 19 2.85 2.48 -4.37
N GLU A 20 2.03 3.43 -4.78
CA GLU A 20 0.77 3.15 -5.47
C GLU A 20 0.99 2.28 -6.71
N LYS A 21 1.93 2.68 -7.55
CA LYS A 21 2.25 1.97 -8.78
C LYS A 21 2.74 0.56 -8.52
N ASN A 22 3.66 0.41 -7.58
CA ASN A 22 4.26 -0.88 -7.29
C ASN A 22 3.27 -1.84 -6.63
N VAL A 23 2.43 -1.34 -5.72
CA VAL A 23 1.42 -2.16 -5.05
C VAL A 23 0.33 -2.58 -6.03
N ALA A 24 -0.07 -1.70 -6.94
CA ALA A 24 -1.10 -2.00 -7.92
C ALA A 24 -0.72 -3.14 -8.88
N LYS A 25 0.57 -3.41 -9.02
CA LYS A 25 1.07 -4.49 -9.90
C LYS A 25 1.04 -5.87 -9.25
N LEU A 26 0.79 -5.93 -7.95
CA LEU A 26 0.86 -7.21 -7.24
C LEU A 26 -0.35 -8.09 -7.54
N ASP A 27 -0.12 -9.40 -7.61
CA ASP A 27 -1.20 -10.37 -7.75
C ASP A 27 -2.10 -10.32 -6.51
N GLY A 28 -3.40 -10.32 -6.73
CA GLY A 28 -4.37 -10.23 -5.66
C GLY A 28 -4.78 -8.80 -5.33
N VAL A 29 -4.13 -7.80 -5.93
CA VAL A 29 -4.49 -6.39 -5.78
C VAL A 29 -5.22 -5.94 -7.04
N ASN A 30 -6.49 -5.59 -6.90
CA ASN A 30 -7.30 -5.10 -8.02
C ASN A 30 -7.04 -3.63 -8.31
N SER A 31 -6.86 -2.83 -7.25
CA SER A 31 -6.51 -1.43 -7.39
C SER A 31 -5.81 -0.93 -6.13
N ALA A 32 -5.03 0.12 -6.28
CA ALA A 32 -4.36 0.78 -5.16
C ALA A 32 -4.40 2.28 -5.38
N SER A 33 -4.66 3.01 -4.30
CA SER A 33 -4.68 4.47 -4.33
C SER A 33 -4.00 4.99 -3.07
N VAL A 34 -3.04 5.88 -3.22
CA VAL A 34 -2.34 6.49 -2.09
C VAL A 34 -2.61 7.99 -2.12
N ASN A 35 -3.15 8.51 -1.01
CA ASN A 35 -3.37 9.93 -0.85
C ASN A 35 -2.24 10.51 -0.01
N PHE A 36 -1.39 11.30 -0.63
CA PHE A 36 -0.24 11.88 0.04
C PHE A 36 -0.64 12.90 1.13
N LEU A 37 -1.75 13.56 0.96
CA LEU A 37 -2.20 14.58 1.93
C LEU A 37 -2.65 13.97 3.25
N THR A 38 -3.31 12.80 3.16
CA THR A 38 -3.80 12.10 4.36
C THR A 38 -2.92 10.93 4.75
N LEU A 39 -1.96 10.57 3.92
CA LEU A 39 -1.07 9.41 4.06
C LEU A 39 -1.85 8.09 4.12
N LYS A 40 -3.02 8.05 3.52
CA LYS A 40 -3.86 6.84 3.50
C LYS A 40 -3.70 6.09 2.19
N MET A 41 -3.58 4.78 2.31
CA MET A 41 -3.55 3.88 1.17
C MET A 41 -4.83 3.07 1.16
N VAL A 42 -5.62 3.23 0.11
CA VAL A 42 -6.86 2.47 -0.09
C VAL A 42 -6.59 1.38 -1.12
N LEU A 43 -6.87 0.15 -0.74
CA LEU A 43 -6.62 -1.00 -1.60
C LEU A 43 -7.93 -1.73 -1.88
N ASP A 44 -8.08 -2.21 -3.10
CA ASP A 44 -9.10 -3.16 -3.46
C ASP A 44 -8.39 -4.48 -3.74
N VAL A 45 -8.58 -5.45 -2.88
CA VAL A 45 -7.85 -6.72 -2.91
C VAL A 45 -8.81 -7.89 -2.89
N GLU A 46 -8.33 -9.03 -3.36
CA GLU A 46 -9.08 -10.27 -3.27
C GLU A 46 -9.10 -10.74 -1.82
N GLU A 47 -10.28 -11.15 -1.35
CA GLU A 47 -10.43 -11.66 0.01
C GLU A 47 -9.71 -12.98 0.18
N GLU A 48 -9.79 -13.85 -0.81
CA GLU A 48 -9.10 -15.13 -0.79
C GLU A 48 -7.60 -14.92 -0.89
N GLY A 49 -6.85 -15.49 0.04
CA GLY A 49 -5.40 -15.37 0.07
C GLY A 49 -4.90 -14.00 0.48
N PHE A 50 -5.74 -13.21 1.15
CA PHE A 50 -5.37 -11.85 1.55
C PHE A 50 -4.11 -11.80 2.42
N ASP A 51 -3.92 -12.77 3.30
CA ASP A 51 -2.74 -12.78 4.17
C ASP A 51 -1.45 -12.79 3.37
N GLU A 52 -1.39 -13.61 2.32
CA GLU A 52 -0.23 -13.64 1.45
C GLU A 52 -0.10 -12.37 0.62
N THR A 53 -1.24 -11.86 0.14
CA THR A 53 -1.27 -10.59 -0.60
C THR A 53 -0.76 -9.45 0.28
N TYR A 54 -1.20 -9.40 1.53
CA TYR A 54 -0.75 -8.37 2.46
C TYR A 54 0.76 -8.44 2.70
N LYS A 55 1.31 -9.64 2.82
CA LYS A 55 2.77 -9.80 2.98
C LYS A 55 3.52 -9.22 1.79
N LYS A 56 3.01 -9.45 0.59
CA LYS A 56 3.60 -8.88 -0.63
C LYS A 56 3.48 -7.36 -0.64
N ILE A 57 2.34 -6.83 -0.23
CA ILE A 57 2.11 -5.39 -0.15
C ILE A 57 3.08 -4.76 0.84
N ALA A 58 3.17 -5.29 2.04
CA ALA A 58 4.06 -4.77 3.08
C ALA A 58 5.52 -4.79 2.62
N LYS A 59 5.93 -5.88 2.00
CA LYS A 59 7.29 -6.02 1.48
C LYS A 59 7.57 -4.99 0.38
N THR A 60 6.60 -4.79 -0.50
CA THR A 60 6.73 -3.83 -1.60
C THR A 60 6.82 -2.40 -1.09
N VAL A 61 5.97 -2.05 -0.13
CA VAL A 61 6.00 -0.72 0.48
C VAL A 61 7.35 -0.49 1.17
N LYS A 62 7.81 -1.47 1.94
CA LYS A 62 9.07 -1.34 2.66
C LYS A 62 10.27 -1.26 1.71
N LYS A 63 10.20 -1.96 0.59
CA LYS A 63 11.27 -1.92 -0.42
C LYS A 63 11.31 -0.56 -1.12
N THR A 64 10.13 0.01 -1.39
CA THR A 64 10.01 1.31 -2.05
C THR A 64 10.37 2.45 -1.11
N GLU A 65 9.87 2.37 0.13
CA GLU A 65 10.08 3.38 1.17
C GLU A 65 10.37 2.69 2.51
N PRO A 66 11.64 2.44 2.82
CA PRO A 66 12.01 1.72 4.05
C PRO A 66 11.58 2.40 5.34
N ASP A 67 11.42 3.73 5.31
CA ASP A 67 11.07 4.51 6.50
C ASP A 67 9.56 4.55 6.79
N VAL A 68 8.75 4.03 5.86
CA VAL A 68 7.30 4.04 6.01
C VAL A 68 6.83 2.86 6.84
N VAL A 69 5.94 3.14 7.79
CA VAL A 69 5.30 2.12 8.61
C VAL A 69 3.83 2.04 8.19
N ILE A 70 3.37 0.82 7.90
CA ILE A 70 1.98 0.57 7.54
C ILE A 70 1.18 0.32 8.80
N LYS A 71 0.11 1.10 8.99
CA LYS A 71 -0.80 0.91 10.12
C LYS A 71 -2.20 0.67 9.59
N GLU A 72 -2.85 -0.35 10.11
CA GLU A 72 -4.23 -0.65 9.76
C GLU A 72 -5.17 0.35 10.42
N LEU A 73 -6.12 0.84 9.64
CA LEU A 73 -7.14 1.76 10.13
C LEU A 73 -8.47 1.06 10.40
#